data_02504de1886dcd9d31ae20d14586c30b
#
_entry.id   02504de1886dcd9d31ae20d14586c30b
#
_cell.length_a   1.000
_cell.length_b   1.000
_cell.length_c   1.000
_cell.angle_alpha   90.00
_cell.angle_beta   90.00
_cell.angle_gamma   90.00
#
_symmetry.space_group_name_H-M   'P 1'
#
loop_
_entity.id
_entity.type
_entity.pdbx_description
1 polymer ?
#
loop_
_entity_poly.entity_id
_entity_poly.type
_entity_poly.pdbx_seq_one_letter_code
_entity_poly.pdbx_strand_id
1 'polypeptide(L)'
;MNVDAPSCLLPATIAHEMAHQRMVAAEQEANFVGIAASVTSGDPVYVYSGYLMGLIQLCNALYPVDPEGWSAIVEQYFTPELAADWNDNNAYWAELSSPVENAAEQVYDSFLKGNDQELGMRSYGACVDLLVTYFS
;
A
#
# COMPACT_ATOMS: atom_id res chain seq x y z
N MET A 1 12.81 1.49 8.79
CA MET A 1 12.54 0.91 7.45
C MET A 1 12.97 -0.54 7.43
N ASN A 2 12.14 -1.41 6.90
CA ASN A 2 12.47 -2.84 6.80
C ASN A 2 13.17 -3.12 5.48
N VAL A 3 14.46 -3.46 5.54
CA VAL A 3 15.28 -3.74 4.35
C VAL A 3 15.04 -5.12 3.74
N ASP A 4 14.32 -5.99 4.45
CA ASP A 4 13.99 -7.32 3.99
C ASP A 4 12.70 -7.35 3.13
N ALA A 5 12.00 -6.21 3.02
CA ALA A 5 10.83 -6.08 2.15
C ALA A 5 11.20 -6.31 0.68
N PRO A 6 10.24 -6.71 -0.18
CA PRO A 6 10.52 -6.91 -1.60
C PRO A 6 11.22 -5.71 -2.23
N SER A 7 12.29 -5.96 -2.96
CA SER A 7 13.13 -4.90 -3.53
C SER A 7 12.37 -4.02 -4.51
N CYS A 8 11.36 -4.56 -5.19
CA CYS A 8 10.53 -3.79 -6.12
C CYS A 8 9.70 -2.70 -5.43
N LEU A 9 9.43 -2.81 -4.13
CA LEU A 9 8.69 -1.81 -3.36
C LEU A 9 9.60 -0.89 -2.54
N LEU A 10 10.88 -1.19 -2.46
CA LEU A 10 11.82 -0.42 -1.64
C LEU A 10 11.85 1.07 -2.01
N PRO A 11 11.92 1.47 -3.29
CA PRO A 11 11.92 2.89 -3.64
C PRO A 11 10.67 3.64 -3.14
N ALA A 12 9.47 3.06 -3.31
CA ALA A 12 8.25 3.69 -2.83
C ALA A 12 8.20 3.74 -1.30
N THR A 13 8.74 2.72 -0.62
CA THR A 13 8.88 2.70 0.83
C THR A 13 9.81 3.81 1.32
N ILE A 14 10.93 4.03 0.64
CA ILE A 14 11.85 5.15 0.94
C ILE A 14 11.11 6.48 0.80
N ALA A 15 10.35 6.66 -0.28
CA ALA A 15 9.60 7.89 -0.50
C ALA A 15 8.54 8.10 0.60
N HIS A 16 7.88 7.03 1.06
CA HIS A 16 6.96 7.07 2.19
C HIS A 16 7.65 7.57 3.47
N GLU A 17 8.80 7.00 3.80
CA GLU A 17 9.57 7.41 4.98
C GLU A 17 10.05 8.86 4.87
N MET A 18 10.45 9.30 3.67
CA MET A 18 10.81 10.70 3.44
C MET A 18 9.62 11.64 3.64
N ALA A 19 8.40 11.21 3.31
CA ALA A 19 7.20 12.00 3.58
C ALA A 19 7.02 12.22 5.09
N HIS A 20 7.24 11.20 5.91
CA HIS A 20 7.22 11.35 7.37
C HIS A 20 8.28 12.36 7.85
N GLN A 21 9.47 12.33 7.29
CA GLN A 21 10.52 13.29 7.63
C GLN A 21 10.14 14.74 7.27
N ARG A 22 9.22 14.91 6.33
CA ARG A 22 8.67 16.21 5.94
C ARG A 22 7.36 16.55 6.65
N MET A 23 7.15 15.93 7.80
CA MET A 23 6.02 16.20 8.71
C MET A 23 4.67 15.70 8.23
N VAL A 24 4.63 14.79 7.27
CA VAL A 24 3.41 14.07 6.91
C VAL A 24 3.22 12.93 7.91
N ALA A 25 2.45 13.15 8.94
CA ALA A 25 2.36 12.24 10.09
C ALA A 25 1.43 11.04 9.84
N ALA A 26 0.32 11.25 9.14
CA ALA A 26 -0.66 10.20 8.90
C ALA A 26 -0.13 9.16 7.91
N GLU A 27 -0.22 7.86 8.28
CA GLU A 27 0.29 6.76 7.45
C GLU A 27 -0.32 6.75 6.06
N GLN A 28 -1.62 6.98 5.94
CA GLN A 28 -2.31 6.94 4.65
C GLN A 28 -1.94 8.11 3.76
N GLU A 29 -1.74 9.27 4.34
CA GLU A 29 -1.24 10.42 3.60
C GLU A 29 0.21 10.21 3.17
N ALA A 30 1.05 9.64 4.04
CA ALA A 30 2.43 9.30 3.69
C ALA A 30 2.50 8.25 2.57
N ASN A 31 1.61 7.27 2.58
CA ASN A 31 1.48 6.32 1.47
C ASN A 31 1.15 7.03 0.16
N PHE A 32 0.16 7.92 0.17
CA PHE A 32 -0.22 8.67 -1.01
C PHE A 32 0.92 9.57 -1.51
N VAL A 33 1.55 10.32 -0.61
CA VAL A 33 2.67 11.21 -0.97
C VAL A 33 3.85 10.41 -1.54
N GLY A 34 4.17 9.27 -0.91
CA GLY A 34 5.22 8.38 -1.39
C GLY A 34 4.95 7.85 -2.80
N ILE A 35 3.71 7.43 -3.07
CA ILE A 35 3.29 6.96 -4.39
C ILE A 35 3.37 8.11 -5.41
N ALA A 36 2.79 9.25 -5.11
CA ALA A 36 2.77 10.41 -6.02
C ALA A 36 4.19 10.90 -6.33
N ALA A 37 5.04 11.00 -5.33
CA ALA A 37 6.43 11.41 -5.52
C ALA A 37 7.20 10.39 -6.38
N SER A 38 6.97 9.10 -6.17
CA SER A 38 7.63 8.04 -6.92
C SER A 38 7.23 8.05 -8.39
N VAL A 39 5.93 8.15 -8.70
CA VAL A 39 5.47 8.13 -10.10
C VAL A 39 5.83 9.40 -10.87
N THR A 40 6.09 10.50 -10.18
CA THR A 40 6.49 11.77 -10.79
C THR A 40 7.99 12.03 -10.77
N SER A 41 8.78 11.10 -10.23
CA SER A 41 10.22 11.29 -10.04
C SER A 41 11.03 11.31 -11.34
N GLY A 42 10.51 10.72 -12.41
CA GLY A 42 11.24 10.55 -13.66
C GLY A 42 12.23 9.39 -13.67
N ASP A 43 12.43 8.72 -12.55
CA ASP A 43 13.30 7.55 -12.44
C ASP A 43 12.47 6.27 -12.66
N PRO A 44 12.78 5.44 -13.68
CA PRO A 44 11.96 4.26 -13.98
C PRO A 44 11.80 3.31 -12.81
N VAL A 45 12.80 3.16 -11.96
CA VAL A 45 12.76 2.28 -10.78
C VAL A 45 11.75 2.81 -9.76
N TYR A 46 11.77 4.11 -9.47
CA TYR A 46 10.80 4.75 -8.58
C TYR A 46 9.39 4.77 -9.19
N VAL A 47 9.29 5.07 -10.47
CA VAL A 47 7.99 5.09 -11.16
C VAL A 47 7.30 3.73 -11.07
N TYR A 48 8.02 2.65 -11.39
CA TYR A 48 7.48 1.30 -11.26
C TYR A 48 7.07 0.97 -9.82
N SER A 49 7.94 1.26 -8.87
CA SER A 49 7.67 0.99 -7.45
C SER A 49 6.44 1.75 -6.95
N GLY A 50 6.30 3.02 -7.34
CA GLY A 50 5.15 3.83 -6.97
C GLY A 50 3.84 3.30 -7.55
N TYR A 51 3.82 2.94 -8.82
CA TYR A 51 2.64 2.36 -9.45
C TYR A 51 2.28 1.00 -8.83
N LEU A 52 3.28 0.17 -8.53
CA LEU A 52 3.04 -1.13 -7.89
C LEU A 52 2.43 -0.95 -6.49
N MET A 53 2.97 -0.04 -5.68
CA MET A 53 2.41 0.24 -4.36
C MET A 53 0.98 0.79 -4.46
N GLY A 54 0.72 1.69 -5.39
CA GLY A 54 -0.62 2.21 -5.65
C GLY A 54 -1.59 1.12 -6.07
N LEU A 55 -1.16 0.24 -6.97
CA LEU A 55 -1.95 -0.89 -7.42
C LEU A 55 -2.30 -1.84 -6.27
N ILE A 56 -1.36 -2.12 -5.38
CA ILE A 56 -1.60 -2.95 -4.20
C ILE A 56 -2.67 -2.31 -3.31
N GLN A 57 -2.58 -1.01 -3.03
CA GLN A 57 -3.57 -0.30 -2.24
C GLN A 57 -4.96 -0.37 -2.85
N LEU A 58 -5.06 -0.10 -4.16
CA LEU A 58 -6.33 -0.10 -4.87
C LEU A 58 -6.95 -1.51 -4.94
N CYS A 59 -6.15 -2.53 -5.23
CA CYS A 59 -6.61 -3.91 -5.31
C CYS A 59 -7.04 -4.45 -3.95
N ASN A 60 -6.35 -4.09 -2.89
CA ASN A 60 -6.74 -4.48 -1.54
C ASN A 60 -8.08 -3.86 -1.13
N ALA A 61 -8.41 -2.68 -1.63
CA ALA A 61 -9.71 -2.07 -1.43
C ALA A 61 -10.79 -2.67 -2.32
N LEU A 62 -10.43 -3.04 -3.55
CA LEU A 62 -11.39 -3.57 -4.53
C LEU A 62 -11.81 -5.01 -4.24
N TYR A 63 -10.86 -5.87 -3.87
CA TYR A 63 -11.10 -7.31 -3.74
C TYR A 63 -12.26 -7.66 -2.81
N PRO A 64 -12.41 -7.05 -1.60
CA PRO A 64 -13.53 -7.37 -0.71
C PRO A 64 -14.88 -6.92 -1.25
N VAL A 65 -14.92 -5.92 -2.13
CA VAL A 65 -16.14 -5.31 -2.66
C VAL A 65 -16.56 -5.96 -3.97
N ASP A 66 -15.60 -6.23 -4.84
CA ASP A 66 -15.85 -6.77 -6.18
C ASP A 66 -14.74 -7.76 -6.58
N PRO A 67 -14.79 -9.01 -6.04
CA PRO A 67 -13.79 -10.02 -6.39
C PRO A 67 -13.77 -10.38 -7.89
N GLU A 68 -14.91 -10.33 -8.55
CA GLU A 68 -15.00 -10.63 -9.98
C GLU A 68 -14.33 -9.56 -10.83
N GLY A 69 -14.54 -8.28 -10.49
CA GLY A 69 -13.88 -7.16 -11.13
C GLY A 69 -12.36 -7.21 -10.93
N TRP A 70 -11.93 -7.56 -9.73
CA TRP A 70 -10.51 -7.75 -9.44
C TRP A 70 -9.90 -8.86 -10.29
N SER A 71 -10.57 -10.01 -10.39
CA SER A 71 -10.11 -11.13 -11.22
C SER A 71 -10.01 -10.75 -12.69
N ALA A 72 -10.97 -9.99 -13.20
CA ALA A 72 -10.94 -9.51 -14.59
C ALA A 72 -9.74 -8.60 -14.85
N ILE A 73 -9.41 -7.73 -13.90
CA ILE A 73 -8.23 -6.85 -14.00
C ILE A 73 -6.94 -7.69 -14.03
N VAL A 74 -6.84 -8.68 -13.17
CA VAL A 74 -5.66 -9.57 -13.12
C VAL A 74 -5.49 -10.30 -14.45
N GLU A 75 -6.55 -10.88 -15.00
CA GLU A 75 -6.48 -11.59 -16.27
C GLU A 75 -6.09 -10.69 -17.44
N GLN A 76 -6.58 -9.45 -17.43
CA GLN A 76 -6.43 -8.55 -18.56
C GLN A 76 -5.12 -7.76 -18.54
N TYR A 77 -4.64 -7.36 -17.37
CA TYR A 77 -3.56 -6.38 -17.25
C TYR A 77 -2.29 -6.90 -16.61
N PHE A 78 -2.35 -7.98 -15.85
CA PHE A 78 -1.15 -8.48 -15.17
C PHE A 78 -0.22 -9.19 -16.14
N THR A 79 1.03 -8.71 -16.21
CA THR A 79 2.10 -9.40 -16.93
C THR A 79 2.72 -10.46 -16.01
N PRO A 80 3.47 -11.45 -16.57
CA PRO A 80 4.19 -12.43 -15.74
C PRO A 80 5.15 -11.77 -14.73
N GLU A 81 5.80 -10.69 -15.11
CA GLU A 81 6.73 -9.94 -14.24
C GLU A 81 5.98 -9.28 -13.09
N LEU A 82 4.86 -8.64 -13.38
CA LEU A 82 4.03 -8.01 -12.35
C LEU A 82 3.45 -9.07 -11.39
N ALA A 83 3.01 -10.20 -11.92
CA ALA A 83 2.49 -11.30 -11.12
C ALA A 83 3.57 -11.86 -10.19
N ALA A 84 4.82 -11.97 -10.65
CA ALA A 84 5.94 -12.43 -9.83
C ALA A 84 6.20 -11.47 -8.66
N ASP A 85 6.24 -10.16 -8.92
CA ASP A 85 6.43 -9.15 -7.88
C ASP A 85 5.27 -9.13 -6.89
N TRP A 86 4.05 -9.29 -7.37
CA TRP A 86 2.86 -9.38 -6.55
C TRP A 86 2.92 -10.59 -5.61
N ASN A 87 3.30 -11.75 -6.14
CA ASN A 87 3.44 -12.97 -5.36
C ASN A 87 4.56 -12.88 -4.32
N ASP A 88 5.68 -12.26 -4.67
CA ASP A 88 6.78 -12.01 -3.74
C ASP A 88 6.33 -11.14 -2.56
N ASN A 89 5.57 -10.10 -2.85
CA ASN A 89 5.01 -9.24 -1.80
C ASN A 89 4.04 -10.00 -0.89
N ASN A 90 3.16 -10.81 -1.47
CA ASN A 90 2.22 -11.61 -0.71
C ASN A 90 2.93 -12.64 0.18
N ALA A 91 3.96 -13.29 -0.36
CA ALA A 91 4.74 -14.26 0.39
C ALA A 91 5.49 -13.61 1.56
N TYR A 92 6.05 -12.42 1.35
CA TYR A 92 6.72 -11.67 2.40
C TYR A 92 5.78 -11.37 3.57
N TRP A 93 4.60 -10.84 3.28
CA TRP A 93 3.64 -10.49 4.32
C TRP A 93 3.03 -11.72 4.97
N ALA A 94 2.86 -12.83 4.24
CA ALA A 94 2.39 -14.08 4.81
C ALA A 94 3.38 -14.66 5.83
N GLU A 95 4.69 -14.54 5.57
CA GLU A 95 5.74 -14.97 6.50
C GLU A 95 5.76 -14.12 7.77
N LEU A 96 5.47 -12.82 7.66
CA LEU A 96 5.43 -11.92 8.81
C LEU A 96 4.14 -12.03 9.60
N SER A 97 3.06 -12.50 9.00
CA SER A 97 1.77 -12.68 9.67
C SER A 97 1.84 -13.81 10.69
N SER A 98 1.74 -13.46 11.96
CA SER A 98 1.66 -14.43 13.06
C SER A 98 0.40 -14.16 13.89
N PRO A 99 -0.12 -15.15 14.65
CA PRO A 99 -1.26 -14.91 15.54
C PRO A 99 -1.01 -13.78 16.54
N VAL A 100 0.23 -13.61 16.99
CA VAL A 100 0.61 -12.56 17.93
C VAL A 100 0.55 -11.18 17.26
N GLU A 101 1.03 -11.08 16.04
CA GLU A 101 0.98 -9.82 15.26
C GLU A 101 -0.45 -9.42 14.95
N ASN A 102 -1.28 -10.37 14.54
CA ASN A 102 -2.69 -10.13 14.29
C ASN A 102 -3.42 -9.61 15.54
N ALA A 103 -3.12 -10.19 16.71
CA ALA A 103 -3.67 -9.73 17.97
C ALA A 103 -3.19 -8.32 18.30
N ALA A 104 -1.91 -8.01 18.07
CA ALA A 104 -1.35 -6.68 18.29
C ALA A 104 -1.98 -5.65 17.38
N GLU A 105 -2.20 -5.98 16.10
CA GLU A 105 -2.89 -5.12 15.15
C GLU A 105 -4.32 -4.80 15.58
N GLN A 106 -5.05 -5.80 16.07
CA GLN A 106 -6.41 -5.62 16.57
C GLN A 106 -6.45 -4.69 17.79
N VAL A 107 -5.51 -4.86 18.71
CA VAL A 107 -5.39 -4.00 19.89
C VAL A 107 -5.08 -2.56 19.46
N TYR A 108 -4.14 -2.39 18.53
CA TYR A 108 -3.76 -1.09 18.00
C TYR A 108 -4.93 -0.39 17.31
N ASP A 109 -5.67 -1.12 16.48
CA ASP A 109 -6.85 -0.59 15.78
C ASP A 109 -7.92 -0.15 16.79
N SER A 110 -8.16 -0.95 17.82
CA SER A 110 -9.10 -0.60 18.89
C SER A 110 -8.66 0.65 19.63
N PHE A 111 -7.37 0.80 19.89
CA PHE A 111 -6.80 1.99 20.51
C PHE A 111 -7.02 3.24 19.65
N LEU A 112 -6.78 3.16 18.35
CA LEU A 112 -6.99 4.27 17.42
C LEU A 112 -8.46 4.72 17.42
N LYS A 113 -9.38 3.78 17.36
CA LYS A 113 -10.83 4.07 17.41
C LYS A 113 -11.23 4.70 18.73
N GLY A 114 -10.68 4.19 19.84
CA GLY A 114 -10.96 4.73 21.17
C GLY A 114 -10.47 6.15 21.39
N ASN A 115 -9.54 6.63 20.58
CA ASN A 115 -9.02 8.00 20.63
C ASN A 115 -9.66 8.95 19.60
N ASP A 116 -10.90 8.67 19.19
CA ASP A 116 -11.63 9.44 18.18
C ASP A 116 -10.95 9.48 16.81
N GLN A 117 -10.12 8.51 16.52
CA GLN A 117 -9.58 8.33 15.20
C GLN A 117 -10.64 7.60 14.36
N GLU A 118 -11.52 8.36 13.74
CA GLU A 118 -12.63 7.83 12.94
C GLU A 118 -12.17 6.85 11.85
N LEU A 119 -10.91 6.92 11.49
CA LEU A 119 -10.40 6.14 10.40
C LEU A 119 -9.98 4.72 10.82
N GLY A 120 -9.34 4.48 11.97
CA GLY A 120 -8.92 3.14 12.35
C GLY A 120 -8.43 2.31 11.17
N MET A 121 -9.00 1.10 10.98
CA MET A 121 -8.75 0.29 9.78
C MET A 121 -9.35 0.90 8.49
N ARG A 122 -10.29 1.83 8.60
CA ARG A 122 -10.82 2.58 7.45
C ARG A 122 -9.79 3.53 6.86
N SER A 123 -8.67 3.77 7.55
CA SER A 123 -7.60 4.62 7.04
C SER A 123 -7.06 4.16 5.68
N TYR A 124 -7.22 2.87 5.33
CA TYR A 124 -6.93 2.40 3.98
C TYR A 124 -7.75 3.13 2.92
N GLY A 125 -8.99 3.47 3.25
CA GLY A 125 -9.85 4.24 2.36
C GLY A 125 -9.32 5.64 2.05
N ALA A 126 -8.66 6.29 3.00
CA ALA A 126 -8.12 7.62 2.79
C ALA A 126 -7.05 7.67 1.68
N CYS A 127 -6.12 6.71 1.68
CA CYS A 127 -5.12 6.60 0.60
C CYS A 127 -5.80 6.31 -0.75
N VAL A 128 -6.74 5.38 -0.78
CA VAL A 128 -7.47 5.00 -2.00
C VAL A 128 -8.25 6.18 -2.56
N ASP A 129 -8.94 6.93 -1.73
CA ASP A 129 -9.70 8.12 -2.15
C ASP A 129 -8.78 9.16 -2.78
N LEU A 130 -7.62 9.40 -2.18
CA LEU A 130 -6.63 10.32 -2.70
C LEU A 130 -6.06 9.83 -4.04
N LEU A 131 -5.79 8.54 -4.18
CA LEU A 131 -5.29 7.96 -5.42
C LEU A 131 -6.31 8.06 -6.54
N VAL A 132 -7.57 7.73 -6.27
CA VAL A 132 -8.65 7.83 -7.27
C VAL A 132 -8.80 9.27 -7.74
N THR A 133 -8.77 10.23 -6.84
CA THR A 133 -8.86 11.65 -7.18
C THR A 133 -7.66 12.11 -8.01
N TYR A 134 -6.46 11.69 -7.63
CA TYR A 134 -5.21 12.10 -8.29
C TYR A 134 -5.11 11.55 -9.72
N PHE A 135 -5.51 10.28 -9.93
CA PHE A 135 -5.40 9.62 -11.23
C PHE A 135 -6.64 9.74 -12.12
N SER A 136 -7.70 10.36 -11.63
CA SER A 136 -8.93 10.55 -12.43
C SER A 136 -8.86 11.76 -13.36
#